data_9bba008105263e82ecd901880ef967ed
#
_entry.id   9bba008105263e82ecd901880ef967ed
#
_cell.length_a   1.000
_cell.length_b   1.000
_cell.length_c   1.000
_cell.angle_alpha   90.00
_cell.angle_beta   90.00
_cell.angle_gamma   90.00
#
_symmetry.space_group_name_H-M   'P 1'
#
loop_
_entity.id
_entity.type
_entity.pdbx_description
1 polymer ?
#
loop_
_entity_poly.entity_id
_entity_poly.type
_entity_poly.pdbx_seq_one_letter_code
_entity_poly.pdbx_strand_id
1 'polypeptide(L)'
;MGPGRSPIAQTQEMGEWTMEHPVVTPPFYHERTFHVVSGLVAAAVVVLVYRIVRRRRQRNNCPVDFVNEAVLVVDLVDSTYLATHYGDGMAMRAKNVLKDRILQRADARGLSFVENIGDGYFMTFPSVEAAVDIAAELVRDLKNHPEELASELPLDVRVGISYGEILVDPRGGRHGTAINKAFRLEGLSAESFTRVEGEEGPKEIADRNRIFLDEEAVRELNPSAVPLRSVGFCALKGFSGLHRVFEVLP
;
A
#
# COMPACT_ATOMS: atom_id res chain seq x y z
N MET A 1 29.25 -97.58 -57.23
CA MET A 1 30.25 -98.29 -56.39
C MET A 1 30.10 -97.71 -54.96
N GLY A 2 29.70 -98.56 -54.07
CA GLY A 2 29.33 -98.29 -52.69
C GLY A 2 30.50 -98.05 -51.76
N PRO A 3 30.39 -98.46 -50.51
CA PRO A 3 29.41 -98.08 -49.47
C PRO A 3 30.12 -97.48 -48.22
N GLY A 4 29.43 -97.10 -47.24
CA GLY A 4 30.09 -96.89 -45.98
C GLY A 4 29.24 -96.30 -44.86
N ARG A 5 28.67 -97.15 -44.19
CA ARG A 5 28.42 -97.29 -42.71
C ARG A 5 28.36 -96.04 -41.87
N SER A 6 27.21 -95.89 -41.20
CA SER A 6 27.01 -95.30 -39.87
C SER A 6 27.95 -95.82 -38.79
N PRO A 7 28.22 -95.04 -37.72
CA PRO A 7 27.69 -95.53 -36.46
C PRO A 7 27.20 -94.43 -35.48
N ILE A 8 26.20 -94.82 -34.79
CA ILE A 8 25.92 -94.88 -33.36
C ILE A 8 25.89 -93.51 -32.62
N ALA A 9 24.66 -93.21 -32.16
CA ALA A 9 24.32 -92.23 -31.16
C ALA A 9 25.03 -92.44 -29.84
N GLN A 10 25.58 -91.41 -29.28
CA GLN A 10 25.80 -91.26 -27.87
C GLN A 10 24.96 -90.10 -27.36
N THR A 11 23.92 -90.48 -26.61
CA THR A 11 23.14 -89.53 -25.78
C THR A 11 24.02 -89.09 -24.65
N GLN A 12 24.36 -87.80 -24.68
CA GLN A 12 24.95 -87.08 -23.55
C GLN A 12 23.84 -86.41 -22.83
N GLU A 13 23.59 -86.82 -21.57
CA GLU A 13 22.68 -86.21 -20.61
C GLU A 13 23.15 -84.75 -20.36
N MET A 14 22.31 -83.80 -20.74
CA MET A 14 22.45 -82.40 -20.33
C MET A 14 22.00 -82.31 -18.89
N GLY A 15 22.96 -82.11 -17.99
CA GLY A 15 22.70 -81.75 -16.63
C GLY A 15 22.04 -80.37 -16.58
N GLU A 16 20.90 -80.31 -15.98
CA GLU A 16 20.19 -79.09 -15.63
C GLU A 16 21.03 -78.29 -14.64
N TRP A 17 21.64 -77.19 -15.10
CA TRP A 17 22.26 -76.19 -14.20
C TRP A 17 21.13 -75.28 -13.69
N THR A 18 20.53 -75.62 -12.56
CA THR A 18 19.75 -74.71 -11.77
C THR A 18 20.68 -73.69 -11.14
N MET A 19 20.74 -72.50 -11.73
CA MET A 19 21.37 -71.36 -11.06
C MET A 19 20.45 -70.91 -9.94
N GLU A 20 20.70 -71.33 -8.71
CA GLU A 20 20.13 -70.73 -7.52
C GLU A 20 20.73 -69.34 -7.40
N HIS A 21 19.96 -68.31 -7.79
CA HIS A 21 20.32 -66.94 -7.46
C HIS A 21 20.27 -66.80 -5.92
N PRO A 22 21.34 -66.37 -5.28
CA PRO A 22 21.29 -66.07 -3.85
C PRO A 22 20.25 -64.95 -3.64
N VAL A 23 19.21 -65.23 -2.89
CA VAL A 23 18.31 -64.21 -2.38
C VAL A 23 19.10 -63.33 -1.44
N VAL A 24 19.57 -62.21 -1.97
CA VAL A 24 20.21 -61.16 -1.17
C VAL A 24 19.12 -60.49 -0.35
N THR A 25 18.87 -61.00 0.83
CA THR A 25 18.05 -60.26 1.80
C THR A 25 18.77 -58.97 2.18
N PRO A 26 18.15 -57.84 1.98
CA PRO A 26 18.81 -56.60 2.37
C PRO A 26 19.06 -56.59 3.88
N PRO A 27 20.25 -56.11 4.33
CA PRO A 27 20.60 -56.19 5.73
C PRO A 27 19.60 -55.42 6.60
N PHE A 28 19.25 -55.97 7.73
CA PHE A 28 18.29 -55.44 8.74
C PHE A 28 18.56 -53.98 9.16
N TYR A 29 19.68 -53.41 8.82
CA TYR A 29 20.05 -52.02 9.06
C TYR A 29 19.29 -51.00 8.21
N HIS A 30 18.83 -51.37 7.03
CA HIS A 30 18.11 -50.43 6.16
C HIS A 30 16.67 -50.11 6.66
N GLU A 31 16.01 -51.03 7.29
CA GLU A 31 14.64 -50.78 7.84
C GLU A 31 14.70 -49.82 9.04
N ARG A 32 15.64 -50.06 9.97
CA ARG A 32 15.76 -49.20 11.16
C ARG A 32 16.19 -47.78 10.81
N THR A 33 17.14 -47.60 9.88
CA THR A 33 17.55 -46.26 9.43
C THR A 33 16.43 -45.55 8.68
N PHE A 34 15.66 -46.26 7.87
CA PHE A 34 14.49 -45.70 7.19
C PHE A 34 13.44 -45.17 8.17
N HIS A 35 13.11 -45.90 9.21
CA HIS A 35 12.15 -45.48 10.24
C HIS A 35 12.66 -44.31 11.07
N VAL A 36 13.92 -44.25 11.38
CA VAL A 36 14.55 -43.14 12.11
C VAL A 36 14.55 -41.87 11.26
N VAL A 37 14.92 -41.95 9.98
CA VAL A 37 14.92 -40.80 9.06
C VAL A 37 13.50 -40.30 8.82
N SER A 38 12.53 -41.22 8.59
CA SER A 38 11.12 -40.86 8.44
C SER A 38 10.55 -40.18 9.68
N GLY A 39 10.91 -40.65 10.87
CA GLY A 39 10.53 -40.02 12.15
C GLY A 39 11.09 -38.62 12.32
N LEU A 40 12.37 -38.41 11.95
CA LEU A 40 12.99 -37.09 12.01
C LEU A 40 12.37 -36.11 11.02
N VAL A 41 12.07 -36.56 9.79
CA VAL A 41 11.37 -35.73 8.78
C VAL A 41 9.97 -35.36 9.26
N ALA A 42 9.20 -36.34 9.80
CA ALA A 42 7.88 -36.06 10.36
C ALA A 42 7.94 -35.04 11.52
N ALA A 43 8.89 -35.18 12.44
CA ALA A 43 9.11 -34.23 13.53
C ALA A 43 9.47 -32.83 13.00
N ALA A 44 10.33 -32.74 12.01
CA ALA A 44 10.71 -31.46 11.39
C ALA A 44 9.50 -30.78 10.71
N VAL A 45 8.65 -31.53 10.02
CA VAL A 45 7.40 -31.03 9.42
C VAL A 45 6.45 -30.54 10.49
N VAL A 46 6.25 -31.28 11.58
CA VAL A 46 5.39 -30.85 12.70
C VAL A 46 5.89 -29.56 13.33
N VAL A 47 7.22 -29.46 13.57
CA VAL A 47 7.84 -28.22 14.10
C VAL A 47 7.65 -27.06 13.13
N LEU A 48 7.81 -27.29 11.84
CA LEU A 48 7.63 -26.26 10.81
C LEU A 48 6.18 -25.77 10.77
N VAL A 49 5.22 -26.70 10.73
CA VAL A 49 3.79 -26.38 10.77
C VAL A 49 3.44 -25.64 12.04
N TYR A 50 3.90 -26.12 13.22
CA TYR A 50 3.71 -25.43 14.48
C TYR A 50 4.25 -23.99 14.46
N ARG A 51 5.47 -23.80 13.93
CA ARG A 51 6.07 -22.46 13.77
C ARG A 51 5.25 -21.55 12.85
N ILE A 52 4.75 -22.10 11.73
CA ILE A 52 3.89 -21.37 10.79
C ILE A 52 2.57 -20.99 11.47
N VAL A 53 1.90 -21.93 12.13
CA VAL A 53 0.64 -21.69 12.84
C VAL A 53 0.85 -20.69 13.99
N ARG A 54 1.91 -20.86 14.77
CA ARG A 54 2.26 -19.92 15.86
C ARG A 54 2.52 -18.52 15.34
N ARG A 55 3.28 -18.39 14.22
CA ARG A 55 3.51 -17.07 13.56
C ARG A 55 2.21 -16.46 13.04
N ARG A 56 1.31 -17.27 12.45
CA ARG A 56 -0.02 -16.79 12.02
C ARG A 56 -0.87 -16.35 13.19
N ARG A 57 -0.91 -17.11 14.30
CA ARG A 57 -1.65 -16.70 15.52
C ARG A 57 -1.08 -15.43 16.14
N GLN A 58 0.24 -15.27 16.18
CA GLN A 58 0.86 -14.05 16.69
C GLN A 58 0.53 -12.83 15.80
N ARG A 59 0.47 -13.00 14.48
CA ARG A 59 0.05 -11.93 13.54
C ARG A 59 -1.42 -11.53 13.71
N ASN A 60 -2.28 -12.48 14.07
CA ASN A 60 -3.72 -12.22 14.26
C ASN A 60 -4.06 -11.67 15.67
N ASN A 61 -3.15 -11.78 16.63
CA ASN A 61 -3.30 -11.28 18.00
C ASN A 61 -2.43 -10.05 18.30
N CYS A 62 -1.87 -9.39 17.28
CA CYS A 62 -1.22 -8.11 17.52
C CYS A 62 -2.28 -7.09 17.92
N PRO A 63 -2.10 -6.38 19.03
CA PRO A 63 -3.00 -5.29 19.38
C PRO A 63 -3.02 -4.29 18.22
N VAL A 64 -4.21 -3.91 17.81
CA VAL A 64 -4.43 -2.78 16.93
C VAL A 64 -4.64 -1.58 17.85
N ASP A 65 -3.91 -0.53 17.59
CA ASP A 65 -4.06 0.72 18.34
C ASP A 65 -4.99 1.65 17.55
N PHE A 66 -5.82 2.39 18.28
CA PHE A 66 -6.65 3.44 17.71
C PHE A 66 -6.13 4.78 18.19
N VAL A 67 -5.89 5.67 17.25
CA VAL A 67 -5.42 7.03 17.50
C VAL A 67 -6.30 8.02 16.76
N ASN A 68 -6.47 9.22 17.30
CA ASN A 68 -7.06 10.31 16.53
C ASN A 68 -5.94 11.11 15.88
N GLU A 69 -5.95 11.18 14.55
CA GLU A 69 -4.94 11.89 13.78
C GLU A 69 -5.59 12.75 12.69
N ALA A 70 -4.94 13.84 12.35
CA ALA A 70 -5.23 14.57 11.14
C ALA A 70 -4.60 13.85 9.95
N VAL A 71 -5.40 13.65 8.91
CA VAL A 71 -4.98 13.05 7.65
C VAL A 71 -4.82 14.14 6.61
N LEU A 72 -3.67 14.19 5.98
CA LEU A 72 -3.36 15.07 4.86
C LEU A 72 -3.07 14.21 3.64
N VAL A 73 -3.82 14.44 2.57
CA VAL A 73 -3.56 13.91 1.23
C VAL A 73 -3.18 15.07 0.35
N VAL A 74 -2.07 14.97 -0.34
CA VAL A 74 -1.64 15.91 -1.36
C VAL A 74 -1.40 15.17 -2.66
N ASP A 75 -1.92 15.71 -3.76
CA ASP A 75 -1.82 15.16 -5.10
C ASP A 75 -1.27 16.21 -6.08
N LEU A 76 -0.47 15.75 -7.04
CA LEU A 76 0.12 16.59 -8.08
C LEU A 76 -0.89 16.79 -9.21
N VAL A 77 -1.24 18.02 -9.49
CA VAL A 77 -2.13 18.36 -10.60
C VAL A 77 -1.47 18.03 -11.93
N ASP A 78 -2.25 17.46 -12.84
CA ASP A 78 -1.85 17.15 -14.22
C ASP A 78 -0.60 16.23 -14.35
N SER A 79 -0.34 15.36 -13.36
CA SER A 79 0.80 14.44 -13.37
C SER A 79 0.83 13.52 -14.60
N THR A 80 -0.32 13.05 -15.03
CA THR A 80 -0.47 12.25 -16.26
C THR A 80 -0.13 13.07 -17.51
N TYR A 81 -0.55 14.34 -17.57
CA TYR A 81 -0.19 15.24 -18.66
C TYR A 81 1.32 15.47 -18.71
N LEU A 82 1.96 15.68 -17.56
CA LEU A 82 3.42 15.79 -17.46
C LEU A 82 4.12 14.57 -18.05
N ALA A 83 3.67 13.37 -17.66
CA ALA A 83 4.27 12.12 -18.15
C ALA A 83 4.07 11.93 -19.66
N THR A 84 2.88 12.21 -20.18
CA THR A 84 2.54 11.97 -21.59
C THR A 84 3.14 12.99 -22.55
N HIS A 85 3.29 14.27 -22.14
CA HIS A 85 3.77 15.34 -23.00
C HIS A 85 5.25 15.65 -22.82
N TYR A 86 5.79 15.47 -21.62
CA TYR A 86 7.19 15.80 -21.30
C TYR A 86 8.03 14.58 -20.90
N GLY A 87 7.39 13.40 -20.88
CA GLY A 87 8.03 12.12 -20.58
C GLY A 87 8.12 11.80 -19.08
N ASP A 88 8.32 10.52 -18.78
CA ASP A 88 8.36 9.99 -17.41
C ASP A 88 9.44 10.62 -16.54
N GLY A 89 10.56 11.05 -17.14
CA GLY A 89 11.64 11.74 -16.43
C GLY A 89 11.21 13.07 -15.82
N MET A 90 10.37 13.84 -16.53
CA MET A 90 9.83 15.10 -16.03
C MET A 90 8.80 14.87 -14.94
N ALA A 91 7.90 13.91 -15.12
CA ALA A 91 6.93 13.53 -14.09
C ALA A 91 7.63 13.04 -12.80
N MET A 92 8.69 12.26 -12.93
CA MET A 92 9.50 11.82 -11.78
C MET A 92 10.19 12.99 -11.08
N ARG A 93 10.72 13.95 -11.83
CA ARG A 93 11.33 15.17 -11.26
C ARG A 93 10.30 15.97 -10.46
N ALA A 94 9.09 16.18 -11.00
CA ALA A 94 7.99 16.86 -10.30
C ALA A 94 7.64 16.20 -8.97
N LYS A 95 7.51 14.87 -8.96
CA LYS A 95 7.27 14.08 -7.75
C LYS A 95 8.39 14.21 -6.72
N ASN A 96 9.63 14.22 -7.15
CA ASN A 96 10.78 14.37 -6.25
C ASN A 96 10.82 15.79 -5.63
N VAL A 97 10.55 16.83 -6.42
CA VAL A 97 10.46 18.21 -5.90
C VAL A 97 9.33 18.33 -4.88
N LEU A 98 8.14 17.78 -5.18
CA LEU A 98 7.03 17.76 -4.22
C LEU A 98 7.43 17.04 -2.93
N LYS A 99 8.05 15.86 -3.06
CA LYS A 99 8.54 15.07 -1.94
C LYS A 99 9.46 15.88 -1.03
N ASP A 100 10.49 16.46 -1.60
CA ASP A 100 11.52 17.19 -0.82
C ASP A 100 10.90 18.39 -0.10
N ARG A 101 10.02 19.13 -0.75
CA ARG A 101 9.33 20.28 -0.17
C ARG A 101 8.40 19.92 0.97
N ILE A 102 7.64 18.79 0.83
CA ILE A 102 6.67 18.39 1.84
C ILE A 102 7.34 17.75 3.05
N LEU A 103 8.32 16.86 2.83
CA LEU A 103 8.98 16.16 3.93
C LEU A 103 9.82 17.08 4.80
N GLN A 104 10.51 18.06 4.23
CA GLN A 104 11.24 19.06 5.01
C GLN A 104 10.36 19.82 6.02
N ARG A 105 9.07 20.01 5.69
CA ARG A 105 8.09 20.69 6.56
C ARG A 105 7.43 19.74 7.54
N ALA A 106 7.17 18.52 7.10
CA ALA A 106 6.41 17.52 7.87
C ALA A 106 7.17 17.04 9.11
N ASP A 107 8.45 16.74 8.98
CA ASP A 107 9.30 16.24 10.08
C ASP A 107 9.35 17.23 11.25
N ALA A 108 9.40 18.52 10.96
CA ALA A 108 9.44 19.57 11.99
C ALA A 108 8.13 19.72 12.76
N ARG A 109 7.01 19.15 12.26
CA ARG A 109 5.66 19.30 12.84
C ARG A 109 5.08 17.99 13.38
N GLY A 110 5.92 17.01 13.66
CA GLY A 110 5.52 15.76 14.30
C GLY A 110 4.79 14.81 13.35
N LEU A 111 5.32 14.63 12.15
CA LEU A 111 4.84 13.63 11.20
C LEU A 111 4.72 12.26 11.87
N SER A 112 3.51 11.70 11.94
CA SER A 112 3.27 10.37 12.52
C SER A 112 3.44 9.25 11.49
N PHE A 113 3.07 9.51 10.24
CA PHE A 113 3.12 8.54 9.15
C PHE A 113 3.18 9.23 7.79
N VAL A 114 3.86 8.60 6.83
CA VAL A 114 3.89 9.03 5.43
C VAL A 114 3.92 7.83 4.49
N GLU A 115 3.13 7.91 3.42
CA GLU A 115 3.10 6.93 2.36
C GLU A 115 3.03 7.63 0.99
N ASN A 116 3.79 7.12 0.03
CA ASN A 116 3.69 7.55 -1.36
C ASN A 116 2.50 6.87 -2.03
N ILE A 117 1.63 7.64 -2.65
CA ILE A 117 0.39 7.17 -3.30
C ILE A 117 0.41 7.35 -4.82
N GLY A 118 1.58 7.22 -5.42
CA GLY A 118 1.77 7.38 -6.87
C GLY A 118 2.34 8.73 -7.24
N ASP A 119 1.53 9.72 -7.49
CA ASP A 119 1.90 11.10 -7.81
C ASP A 119 1.74 12.09 -6.65
N GLY A 120 1.28 11.57 -5.51
CA GLY A 120 1.07 12.34 -4.29
C GLY A 120 1.56 11.63 -3.03
N TYR A 121 1.18 12.19 -1.90
CA TYR A 121 1.52 11.70 -0.57
C TYR A 121 0.30 11.69 0.34
N PHE A 122 0.20 10.63 1.13
CA PHE A 122 -0.68 10.51 2.28
C PHE A 122 0.14 10.59 3.55
N MET A 123 -0.26 11.46 4.47
CA MET A 123 0.44 11.68 5.73
C MET A 123 -0.54 11.78 6.89
N THR A 124 -0.09 11.45 8.10
CA THR A 124 -0.87 11.70 9.31
C THR A 124 -0.08 12.52 10.34
N PHE A 125 -0.79 13.32 11.10
CA PHE A 125 -0.25 14.23 12.12
C PHE A 125 -1.08 14.17 13.40
N PRO A 126 -0.49 14.45 14.57
CA PRO A 126 -1.22 14.43 15.83
C PRO A 126 -2.26 15.55 15.95
N SER A 127 -2.16 16.63 15.15
CA SER A 127 -3.11 17.75 15.18
C SER A 127 -3.46 18.23 13.78
N VAL A 128 -4.65 18.84 13.67
CA VAL A 128 -5.13 19.45 12.42
C VAL A 128 -4.32 20.68 12.06
N GLU A 129 -3.90 21.46 13.06
CA GLU A 129 -3.05 22.65 12.86
C GLU A 129 -1.76 22.28 12.13
N ALA A 130 -1.10 21.20 12.56
CA ALA A 130 0.13 20.73 11.89
C ALA A 130 -0.10 20.41 10.41
N ALA A 131 -1.18 19.70 10.11
CA ALA A 131 -1.55 19.35 8.73
C ALA A 131 -1.87 20.61 7.89
N VAL A 132 -2.65 21.53 8.44
CA VAL A 132 -3.05 22.78 7.77
C VAL A 132 -1.86 23.70 7.52
N ASP A 133 -0.98 23.86 8.52
CA ASP A 133 0.21 24.69 8.39
C ASP A 133 1.13 24.20 7.26
N ILE A 134 1.36 22.88 7.21
CA ILE A 134 2.18 22.27 6.16
C ILE A 134 1.55 22.48 4.79
N ALA A 135 0.24 22.26 4.66
CA ALA A 135 -0.47 22.44 3.41
C ALA A 135 -0.44 23.92 2.95
N ALA A 136 -0.71 24.85 3.86
CA ALA A 136 -0.70 26.28 3.57
C ALA A 136 0.69 26.79 3.18
N GLU A 137 1.73 26.36 3.89
CA GLU A 137 3.12 26.68 3.56
C GLU A 137 3.54 26.08 2.21
N LEU A 138 3.16 24.83 1.93
CA LEU A 138 3.45 24.19 0.66
C LEU A 138 2.81 24.98 -0.49
N VAL A 139 1.51 25.29 -0.40
CA VAL A 139 0.80 26.03 -1.45
C VAL A 139 1.38 27.44 -1.63
N ARG A 140 1.70 28.14 -0.53
CA ARG A 140 2.39 29.47 -0.61
C ARG A 140 3.75 29.37 -1.28
N ASP A 141 4.52 28.37 -0.92
CA ASP A 141 5.85 28.15 -1.48
C ASP A 141 5.80 27.86 -2.99
N LEU A 142 4.88 26.99 -3.42
CA LEU A 142 4.68 26.69 -4.83
C LEU A 142 4.22 27.92 -5.64
N LYS A 143 3.40 28.79 -5.05
CA LYS A 143 2.99 30.05 -5.69
C LYS A 143 4.13 31.06 -5.78
N ASN A 144 4.96 31.17 -4.75
CA ASN A 144 6.02 32.17 -4.66
C ASN A 144 7.31 31.74 -5.36
N HIS A 145 7.55 30.45 -5.43
CA HIS A 145 8.70 29.84 -6.08
C HIS A 145 8.21 28.81 -7.08
N PRO A 146 7.54 29.25 -8.19
CA PRO A 146 7.10 28.34 -9.24
C PRO A 146 8.34 27.67 -9.81
N GLU A 147 8.59 26.47 -9.37
CA GLU A 147 9.80 25.77 -9.75
C GLU A 147 9.77 25.39 -11.21
N GLU A 148 10.72 25.78 -11.80
CA GLU A 148 11.72 25.46 -12.78
C GLU A 148 11.81 23.97 -13.16
N LEU A 149 10.65 23.29 -13.28
CA LEU A 149 10.63 21.94 -13.90
C LEU A 149 11.01 22.00 -15.38
N ALA A 150 10.59 23.01 -16.03
CA ALA A 150 10.98 23.66 -17.24
C ALA A 150 10.27 25.01 -17.16
N SER A 151 10.82 26.09 -17.64
CA SER A 151 10.35 27.46 -17.48
C SER A 151 8.86 27.76 -17.76
N GLU A 152 8.04 26.76 -18.00
CA GLU A 152 6.65 26.87 -18.46
C GLU A 152 5.63 26.02 -17.67
N LEU A 153 6.06 25.17 -16.72
CA LEU A 153 5.16 24.26 -16.02
C LEU A 153 5.21 24.47 -14.51
N PRO A 154 4.20 25.13 -13.93
CA PRO A 154 4.08 25.26 -12.48
C PRO A 154 3.83 23.89 -11.86
N LEU A 155 4.40 23.67 -10.68
CA LEU A 155 4.08 22.54 -9.83
C LEU A 155 2.86 22.93 -8.99
N ASP A 156 1.69 22.41 -9.36
CA ASP A 156 0.44 22.69 -8.67
C ASP A 156 -0.05 21.45 -7.92
N VAL A 157 -0.74 21.67 -6.81
CA VAL A 157 -1.24 20.59 -5.95
C VAL A 157 -2.71 20.75 -5.59
N ARG A 158 -3.34 19.64 -5.24
CA ARG A 158 -4.62 19.59 -4.54
C ARG A 158 -4.43 18.94 -3.19
N VAL A 159 -5.07 19.47 -2.17
CA VAL A 159 -4.92 18.97 -0.80
C VAL A 159 -6.29 18.70 -0.19
N GLY A 160 -6.42 17.51 0.43
CA GLY A 160 -7.57 17.14 1.26
C GLY A 160 -7.13 16.85 2.69
N ILE A 161 -7.80 17.43 3.68
CA ILE A 161 -7.53 17.22 5.10
C ILE A 161 -8.81 16.76 5.81
N SER A 162 -8.70 15.68 6.57
CA SER A 162 -9.76 15.14 7.42
C SER A 162 -9.19 14.81 8.79
N TYR A 163 -10.05 14.69 9.80
CA TYR A 163 -9.64 14.28 11.14
C TYR A 163 -10.54 13.15 11.64
N GLY A 164 -9.97 12.24 12.41
CA GLY A 164 -10.72 11.18 13.06
C GLY A 164 -9.90 10.01 13.53
N GLU A 165 -10.63 8.98 13.97
CA GLU A 165 -10.02 7.75 14.46
C GLU A 165 -9.34 6.96 13.33
N ILE A 166 -8.11 6.61 13.57
CA ILE A 166 -7.23 5.83 12.69
C ILE A 166 -6.84 4.54 13.40
N LEU A 167 -7.01 3.42 12.75
CA LEU A 167 -6.49 2.14 13.17
C LEU A 167 -5.03 2.03 12.72
N VAL A 168 -4.14 1.81 13.68
CA VAL A 168 -2.72 1.55 13.43
C VAL A 168 -2.50 0.05 13.45
N ASP A 169 -2.07 -0.50 12.33
CA ASP A 169 -1.76 -1.92 12.24
C ASP A 169 -0.38 -2.23 12.87
N PRO A 170 -0.07 -3.52 13.14
CA PRO A 170 1.20 -3.92 13.76
C PRO A 170 2.45 -3.59 12.97
N ARG A 171 2.32 -3.15 11.72
CA ARG A 171 3.44 -2.72 10.86
C ARG A 171 3.54 -1.19 10.80
N GLY A 172 2.67 -0.48 11.53
CA GLY A 172 2.57 0.96 11.52
C GLY A 172 1.72 1.54 10.40
N GLY A 173 1.07 0.69 9.57
CA GLY A 173 0.13 1.13 8.54
C GLY A 173 -1.10 1.81 9.16
N ARG A 174 -1.68 2.75 8.42
CA ARG A 174 -2.84 3.54 8.84
C ARG A 174 -4.09 3.13 8.06
N HIS A 175 -5.19 2.89 8.77
CA HIS A 175 -6.47 2.50 8.18
C HIS A 175 -7.61 3.27 8.86
N GLY A 176 -8.58 3.74 8.10
CA GLY A 176 -9.72 4.46 8.70
C GLY A 176 -10.56 5.22 7.72
N THR A 177 -11.74 5.64 8.17
CA THR A 177 -12.69 6.42 7.36
C THR A 177 -12.19 7.83 7.11
N ALA A 178 -11.46 8.44 8.05
CA ALA A 178 -10.85 9.74 7.89
C ALA A 178 -9.86 9.77 6.72
N ILE A 179 -9.09 8.69 6.51
CA ILE A 179 -8.18 8.56 5.37
C ILE A 179 -8.98 8.59 4.06
N ASN A 180 -10.01 7.73 3.96
CA ASN A 180 -10.86 7.69 2.77
C ASN A 180 -11.52 9.05 2.49
N LYS A 181 -11.91 9.78 3.54
CA LYS A 181 -12.52 11.10 3.42
C LYS A 181 -11.53 12.13 2.89
N ALA A 182 -10.29 12.16 3.40
CA ALA A 182 -9.24 13.04 2.91
C ALA A 182 -8.97 12.86 1.40
N PHE A 183 -8.91 11.60 0.92
CA PHE A 183 -8.82 11.30 -0.51
C PHE A 183 -10.02 11.80 -1.32
N ARG A 184 -11.22 11.76 -0.76
CA ARG A 184 -12.41 12.30 -1.46
C ARG A 184 -12.41 13.82 -1.52
N LEU A 185 -11.94 14.49 -0.46
CA LEU A 185 -11.80 15.94 -0.42
C LEU A 185 -10.79 16.45 -1.44
N GLU A 186 -9.64 15.79 -1.53
CA GLU A 186 -8.61 16.13 -2.52
C GLU A 186 -9.18 16.11 -3.94
N GLY A 187 -9.92 15.06 -4.31
CA GLY A 187 -10.46 14.84 -5.65
C GLY A 187 -11.74 15.62 -5.99
N LEU A 188 -12.26 16.51 -5.13
CA LEU A 188 -13.45 17.29 -5.44
C LEU A 188 -13.17 18.31 -6.56
N SER A 189 -14.18 18.54 -7.39
CA SER A 189 -14.19 19.60 -8.40
C SER A 189 -15.38 20.54 -8.17
N ALA A 190 -15.50 21.61 -8.94
CA ALA A 190 -16.64 22.55 -8.83
C ALA A 190 -17.99 21.84 -9.01
N GLU A 191 -18.07 20.84 -9.88
CA GLU A 191 -19.27 20.06 -10.17
C GLU A 191 -19.68 19.13 -9.04
N SER A 192 -18.78 18.88 -8.07
CA SER A 192 -19.05 18.01 -6.93
C SER A 192 -20.01 18.65 -5.92
N PHE A 193 -20.15 19.97 -5.95
CA PHE A 193 -20.92 20.72 -4.95
C PHE A 193 -22.40 20.87 -5.35
N THR A 194 -23.26 20.73 -4.35
CA THR A 194 -24.71 20.79 -4.50
C THR A 194 -25.28 21.98 -3.72
N ARG A 195 -26.32 22.61 -4.32
CA ARG A 195 -27.05 23.65 -3.63
C ARG A 195 -28.01 23.03 -2.61
N VAL A 196 -27.95 23.52 -1.39
CA VAL A 196 -28.83 23.12 -0.28
C VAL A 196 -29.78 24.26 0.05
N GLU A 197 -31.07 23.96 0.22
CA GLU A 197 -32.06 24.94 0.58
C GLU A 197 -31.77 25.55 1.95
N GLY A 198 -31.83 26.89 2.05
CA GLY A 198 -31.51 27.60 3.28
C GLY A 198 -30.04 27.85 3.56
N GLU A 199 -29.17 27.32 2.72
CA GLU A 199 -27.71 27.54 2.83
C GLU A 199 -27.21 28.42 1.69
N GLU A 200 -26.05 29.06 1.89
CA GLU A 200 -25.37 29.74 0.80
C GLU A 200 -25.01 28.73 -0.31
N GLY A 201 -25.17 29.15 -1.57
CA GLY A 201 -24.81 28.31 -2.70
C GLY A 201 -23.31 28.02 -2.74
N PRO A 202 -22.90 27.00 -3.54
CA PRO A 202 -21.49 26.68 -3.69
C PRO A 202 -20.67 27.89 -4.12
N LYS A 203 -19.50 28.06 -3.51
CA LYS A 203 -18.55 29.11 -3.87
C LYS A 203 -17.71 28.66 -5.05
N GLU A 204 -17.23 29.63 -5.82
CA GLU A 204 -16.20 29.36 -6.83
C GLU A 204 -14.91 28.84 -6.15
N ILE A 205 -14.35 27.77 -6.70
CA ILE A 205 -13.12 27.14 -6.23
C ILE A 205 -12.09 27.10 -7.33
N ALA A 206 -10.81 27.18 -6.94
CA ALA A 206 -9.71 26.94 -7.85
C ALA A 206 -9.53 25.44 -8.14
N ASP A 207 -9.19 25.10 -9.37
CA ASP A 207 -8.91 23.71 -9.74
C ASP A 207 -7.58 23.18 -9.18
N ARG A 208 -6.71 24.10 -8.79
CA ARG A 208 -5.34 23.81 -8.32
C ARG A 208 -4.95 24.70 -7.15
N ASN A 209 -3.93 24.30 -6.42
CA ASN A 209 -3.39 25.02 -5.26
C ASN A 209 -4.46 25.36 -4.22
N ARG A 210 -5.34 24.36 -3.94
CA ARG A 210 -6.43 24.47 -2.96
C ARG A 210 -6.27 23.46 -1.84
N ILE A 211 -6.82 23.79 -0.68
CA ILE A 211 -6.76 22.97 0.53
C ILE A 211 -8.18 22.84 1.07
N PHE A 212 -8.76 21.63 1.01
CA PHE A 212 -10.10 21.35 1.52
C PHE A 212 -10.06 20.60 2.84
N LEU A 213 -10.98 20.96 3.73
CA LEU A 213 -11.20 20.32 5.02
C LEU A 213 -12.64 19.85 5.14
N ASP A 214 -12.85 18.76 5.90
CA ASP A 214 -14.17 18.37 6.38
C ASP A 214 -14.52 19.08 7.69
N GLU A 215 -15.79 18.91 8.13
CA GLU A 215 -16.27 19.51 9.39
C GLU A 215 -15.54 18.97 10.62
N GLU A 216 -15.13 17.70 10.61
CA GLU A 216 -14.42 17.08 11.70
C GLU A 216 -13.07 17.76 11.92
N ALA A 217 -12.33 17.99 10.84
CA ALA A 217 -11.07 18.72 10.90
C ALA A 217 -11.27 20.18 11.35
N VAL A 218 -12.30 20.85 10.84
CA VAL A 218 -12.58 22.25 11.23
C VAL A 218 -12.96 22.38 12.71
N ARG A 219 -13.65 21.40 13.29
CA ARG A 219 -13.97 21.42 14.74
C ARG A 219 -12.77 21.32 15.64
N GLU A 220 -11.72 20.61 15.21
CA GLU A 220 -10.47 20.48 15.96
C GLU A 220 -9.53 21.67 15.75
N LEU A 221 -9.71 22.43 14.68
CA LEU A 221 -8.85 23.55 14.36
C LEU A 221 -9.21 24.78 15.20
N ASN A 222 -8.21 25.45 15.72
CA ASN A 222 -8.42 26.74 16.37
C ASN A 222 -8.97 27.76 15.34
N PRO A 223 -10.14 28.37 15.56
CA PRO A 223 -10.77 29.29 14.61
C PRO A 223 -9.89 30.48 14.18
N SER A 224 -8.92 30.86 15.00
CA SER A 224 -7.99 31.96 14.71
C SER A 224 -6.70 31.52 14.03
N ALA A 225 -6.50 30.23 13.82
CA ALA A 225 -5.23 29.68 13.31
C ALA A 225 -4.99 30.04 11.85
N VAL A 226 -6.05 29.99 11.01
CA VAL A 226 -5.95 30.23 9.58
C VAL A 226 -7.30 30.71 9.01
N PRO A 227 -7.30 31.58 8.00
CA PRO A 227 -8.52 32.00 7.34
C PRO A 227 -9.20 30.81 6.64
N LEU A 228 -10.47 30.55 6.99
CA LEU A 228 -11.31 29.53 6.40
C LEU A 228 -12.54 30.13 5.74
N ARG A 229 -12.99 29.52 4.65
CA ARG A 229 -14.32 29.79 4.09
C ARG A 229 -15.09 28.49 3.88
N SER A 230 -16.39 28.50 4.11
CA SER A 230 -17.28 27.42 3.67
C SER A 230 -17.40 27.46 2.14
N VAL A 231 -17.15 26.33 1.49
CA VAL A 231 -17.26 26.20 0.03
C VAL A 231 -18.67 25.79 -0.36
N GLY A 232 -19.30 24.91 0.40
CA GLY A 232 -20.60 24.34 0.15
C GLY A 232 -20.73 22.91 0.62
N PHE A 233 -21.71 22.22 0.07
CA PHE A 233 -22.02 20.82 0.42
C PHE A 233 -21.79 19.90 -0.77
N CYS A 234 -21.28 18.71 -0.52
CA CYS A 234 -21.09 17.66 -1.53
C CYS A 234 -21.41 16.27 -0.98
N ALA A 235 -21.76 15.36 -1.87
CA ALA A 235 -21.82 13.93 -1.56
C ALA A 235 -20.41 13.32 -1.74
N LEU A 236 -19.91 12.67 -0.70
CA LEU A 236 -18.64 11.96 -0.77
C LEU A 236 -18.88 10.48 -1.08
N LYS A 237 -18.23 9.95 -2.10
CA LYS A 237 -18.40 8.54 -2.51
C LYS A 237 -18.06 7.60 -1.36
N GLY A 238 -19.03 6.78 -0.95
CA GLY A 238 -18.90 5.81 0.14
C GLY A 238 -19.30 6.35 1.52
N PHE A 239 -19.74 7.61 1.60
CA PHE A 239 -20.28 8.23 2.80
C PHE A 239 -21.75 8.60 2.59
N SER A 240 -22.56 8.49 3.64
CA SER A 240 -23.99 8.86 3.59
C SER A 240 -24.18 10.36 3.80
N GLY A 241 -25.16 10.93 3.11
CA GLY A 241 -25.55 12.33 3.27
C GLY A 241 -24.68 13.33 2.51
N LEU A 242 -24.90 14.60 2.82
CA LEU A 242 -24.11 15.71 2.32
C LEU A 242 -23.12 16.16 3.39
N HIS A 243 -21.92 16.45 2.95
CA HIS A 243 -20.83 16.90 3.79
C HIS A 243 -20.48 18.35 3.47
N ARG A 244 -20.39 19.19 4.50
CA ARG A 244 -19.90 20.55 4.34
C ARG A 244 -18.39 20.53 4.17
N VAL A 245 -17.91 21.28 3.19
CA VAL A 245 -16.48 21.42 2.86
C VAL A 245 -16.05 22.84 3.10
N PHE A 246 -14.87 22.97 3.66
CA PHE A 246 -14.21 24.25 3.92
C PHE A 246 -12.91 24.34 3.13
N GLU A 247 -12.51 25.53 2.81
CA GLU A 247 -11.24 25.84 2.14
C GLU A 247 -10.38 26.73 3.02
N VAL A 248 -9.12 26.35 3.14
CA VAL A 248 -8.07 27.21 3.72
C VAL A 248 -7.67 28.24 2.68
N LEU A 249 -7.60 29.51 3.08
CA LEU A 249 -7.09 30.60 2.27
C LEU A 249 -5.64 30.88 2.68
N PRO A 250 -4.64 30.30 1.98
CA PRO A 250 -3.22 30.37 2.34
C PRO A 250 -2.57 31.72 2.02
#